data_14af0838ee5f27832bfb6f58c80882cc
#
_entry.id   14af0838ee5f27832bfb6f58c80882cc
#
_cell.length_a   1.000
_cell.length_b   1.000
_cell.length_c   1.000
_cell.angle_alpha   90.00
_cell.angle_beta   90.00
_cell.angle_gamma   90.00
#
_symmetry.space_group_name_H-M   'P 1'
#
loop_
_entity.id
_entity.type
_entity.pdbx_description
1 polymer ?
#
loop_
_entity_poly.entity_id
_entity_poly.type
_entity_poly.pdbx_seq_one_letter_code
_entity_poly.pdbx_strand_id
1 'polypeptide(L)'
;MFEKLMMWIESAINYTNGLLWGSVLIYVLVAAGVLFTLRLGFIQFRLFGHGVKLVIQGREKIDGISSFQVFCTSMAARVGTGNMAGVAVAITVGGAGAIFWMWLIAMLGMATAFIESTLAQVYKVKDSEGQYRGGPAYYMERGLGKRWMGTIFSILLIIAFGFAFNSVQANTMTDALNNAFGFDKTIIGLVIVLASAYIICGGLKKVAKASELIVPVMAVAYLAIALLVLVTNIEQVPAALSLIVKSALGWEEAAGGAMGAMMAGIARGLFSNEAGMGSAANIAASATPNPNHPASQGFVQMIGVFVDTIVICSSSAAIIMLSGVLDAPNGQEGIGLLQLALNNELGAWSSYFLAFAIILFCFSSIIANYSYAESNVMFLTKSKKVLFIFRGLVLAMVMVGSVASLSLVWNFADVSMGLMALVNIAAIVMLSKVAYSVIKDYELQLKSGVTPTFDSTKFPEIDNLEGGIWVNKNQKTAKSSAETN
;
A
#
# COMPACT_ATOMS: atom_id res chain seq x y z
N MET A 1 24.80 28.60 2.99
CA MET A 1 23.34 28.85 3.02
C MET A 1 22.54 27.59 2.71
N PHE A 2 22.93 26.85 1.69
CA PHE A 2 22.26 25.57 1.31
C PHE A 2 22.36 24.51 2.42
N GLU A 3 23.55 24.28 3.00
CA GLU A 3 23.73 23.31 4.10
C GLU A 3 22.90 23.64 5.34
N LYS A 4 22.83 24.94 5.73
CA LYS A 4 21.99 25.36 6.84
C LYS A 4 20.50 25.12 6.56
N LEU A 5 20.06 25.32 5.32
CA LEU A 5 18.67 25.06 4.93
C LEU A 5 18.38 23.56 5.00
N MET A 6 19.30 22.70 4.52
CA MET A 6 19.15 21.25 4.59
C MET A 6 19.09 20.75 6.03
N MET A 7 19.97 21.22 6.91
CA MET A 7 19.92 20.88 8.35
C MET A 7 18.60 21.31 9.00
N TRP A 8 18.06 22.47 8.62
CA TRP A 8 16.77 22.93 9.10
C TRP A 8 15.62 22.02 8.64
N ILE A 9 15.63 21.61 7.38
CA ILE A 9 14.64 20.69 6.79
C ILE A 9 14.72 19.33 7.49
N GLU A 10 15.91 18.77 7.65
CA GLU A 10 16.11 17.50 8.36
C GLU A 10 15.64 17.56 9.81
N SER A 11 15.97 18.63 10.52
CA SER A 11 15.54 18.84 11.91
C SER A 11 14.02 18.94 12.01
N ALA A 12 13.36 19.67 11.11
CA ALA A 12 11.91 19.80 11.07
C ALA A 12 11.22 18.45 10.75
N ILE A 13 11.77 17.70 9.80
CA ILE A 13 11.27 16.34 9.45
C ILE A 13 11.40 15.41 10.67
N ASN A 14 12.58 15.36 11.32
CA ASN A 14 12.84 14.50 12.46
C ASN A 14 11.95 14.83 13.65
N TYR A 15 11.76 16.14 13.95
CA TYR A 15 10.86 16.58 15.02
C TYR A 15 9.40 16.18 14.74
N THR A 16 8.93 16.42 13.52
CA THR A 16 7.56 16.07 13.11
C THR A 16 7.35 14.57 13.13
N ASN A 17 8.35 13.79 12.67
CA ASN A 17 8.35 12.34 12.70
C ASN A 17 8.20 11.81 14.15
N GLY A 18 9.02 12.30 15.07
CA GLY A 18 8.94 11.93 16.48
C GLY A 18 7.58 12.27 17.13
N LEU A 19 7.01 13.43 16.82
CA LEU A 19 5.69 13.83 17.31
C LEU A 19 4.57 12.94 16.76
N LEU A 20 4.56 12.68 15.46
CA LEU A 20 3.53 11.88 14.79
C LEU A 20 3.53 10.44 15.29
N TRP A 21 4.67 9.77 15.24
CA TRP A 21 4.78 8.35 15.57
C TRP A 21 4.89 8.09 17.07
N GLY A 22 5.49 9.00 17.82
CA GLY A 22 5.64 8.85 19.27
C GLY A 22 4.36 9.13 20.09
N SER A 23 3.40 9.91 19.55
CA SER A 23 2.32 10.43 20.40
C SER A 23 0.92 10.31 19.83
N VAL A 24 0.71 10.23 18.51
CA VAL A 24 -0.64 10.36 17.93
C VAL A 24 -1.00 9.20 17.02
N LEU A 25 -0.18 8.93 16.02
CA LEU A 25 -0.56 8.12 14.88
C LEU A 25 -0.79 6.66 15.25
N ILE A 26 0.05 6.09 16.11
CA ILE A 26 -0.07 4.71 16.58
C ILE A 26 -1.43 4.47 17.23
N TYR A 27 -1.81 5.36 18.14
CA TYR A 27 -3.09 5.24 18.86
C TYR A 27 -4.29 5.40 17.92
N VAL A 28 -4.22 6.33 16.98
CA VAL A 28 -5.29 6.56 15.99
C VAL A 28 -5.44 5.36 15.06
N LEU A 29 -4.34 4.80 14.56
CA LEU A 29 -4.35 3.64 13.67
C LEU A 29 -4.90 2.39 14.36
N VAL A 30 -4.41 2.10 15.57
CA VAL A 30 -4.86 0.94 16.34
C VAL A 30 -6.33 1.09 16.73
N ALA A 31 -6.73 2.27 17.27
CA ALA A 31 -8.11 2.53 17.65
C ALA A 31 -9.09 2.40 16.47
N ALA A 32 -8.73 2.95 15.29
CA ALA A 32 -9.54 2.82 14.08
C ALA A 32 -9.62 1.35 13.62
N GLY A 33 -8.50 0.64 13.58
CA GLY A 33 -8.46 -0.77 13.21
C GLY A 33 -9.28 -1.66 14.12
N VAL A 34 -9.20 -1.44 15.45
CA VAL A 34 -10.03 -2.15 16.46
C VAL A 34 -11.51 -1.80 16.27
N LEU A 35 -11.84 -0.50 16.13
CA LEU A 35 -13.22 -0.05 15.91
C LEU A 35 -13.84 -0.75 14.70
N PHE A 36 -13.14 -0.76 13.56
CA PHE A 36 -13.65 -1.36 12.33
C PHE A 36 -13.70 -2.88 12.42
N THR A 37 -12.71 -3.52 13.02
CA THR A 37 -12.71 -4.98 13.25
C THR A 37 -13.93 -5.41 14.07
N LEU A 38 -14.21 -4.72 15.18
CA LEU A 38 -15.35 -5.02 16.04
C LEU A 38 -16.69 -4.72 15.34
N ARG A 39 -16.81 -3.57 14.69
CA ARG A 39 -18.05 -3.16 13.99
C ARG A 39 -18.39 -4.03 12.80
N LEU A 40 -17.38 -4.58 12.10
CA LEU A 40 -17.56 -5.52 11.00
C LEU A 40 -17.65 -6.98 11.46
N GLY A 41 -17.64 -7.25 12.78
CA GLY A 41 -17.74 -8.60 13.33
C GLY A 41 -16.61 -9.50 12.85
N PHE A 42 -15.38 -9.01 12.88
CA PHE A 42 -14.17 -9.75 12.48
C PHE A 42 -14.23 -10.26 11.03
N ILE A 43 -14.67 -9.43 10.10
CA ILE A 43 -14.88 -9.76 8.69
C ILE A 43 -13.64 -10.36 8.03
N GLN A 44 -12.45 -9.92 8.42
CA GLN A 44 -11.16 -10.38 7.90
C GLN A 44 -10.87 -11.85 8.22
N PHE A 45 -11.51 -12.41 9.25
CA PHE A 45 -11.44 -13.85 9.55
C PHE A 45 -12.66 -14.60 9.01
N ARG A 46 -13.85 -14.06 9.27
CA ARG A 46 -15.13 -14.71 8.96
C ARG A 46 -15.35 -14.90 7.45
N LEU A 47 -14.94 -13.94 6.65
CA LEU A 47 -15.10 -13.95 5.18
C LEU A 47 -13.77 -13.93 4.42
N PHE A 48 -12.68 -14.38 5.05
CA PHE A 48 -11.37 -14.45 4.42
C PHE A 48 -11.38 -15.29 3.14
N GLY A 49 -11.92 -16.52 3.22
CA GLY A 49 -12.01 -17.42 2.06
C GLY A 49 -12.86 -16.84 0.93
N HIS A 50 -13.91 -16.06 1.25
CA HIS A 50 -14.68 -15.34 0.25
C HIS A 50 -13.85 -14.26 -0.44
N GLY A 51 -13.06 -13.48 0.32
CA GLY A 51 -12.14 -12.51 -0.24
C GLY A 51 -11.12 -13.13 -1.21
N VAL A 52 -10.51 -14.26 -0.85
CA VAL A 52 -9.60 -15.01 -1.72
C VAL A 52 -10.30 -15.43 -3.02
N LYS A 53 -11.53 -15.96 -2.91
CA LYS A 53 -12.34 -16.34 -4.08
C LYS A 53 -12.56 -15.14 -5.03
N LEU A 54 -12.85 -13.95 -4.50
CA LEU A 54 -13.06 -12.74 -5.30
C LEU A 54 -11.78 -12.29 -6.03
N VAL A 55 -10.62 -12.41 -5.41
CA VAL A 55 -9.34 -12.11 -6.10
C VAL A 55 -9.14 -13.04 -7.29
N ILE A 56 -9.41 -14.35 -7.13
CA ILE A 56 -9.25 -15.34 -8.19
C ILE A 56 -10.27 -15.11 -9.31
N GLN A 57 -11.53 -14.90 -8.97
CA GLN A 57 -12.61 -14.62 -9.94
C GLN A 57 -12.44 -13.27 -10.65
N GLY A 58 -11.76 -12.33 -10.03
CA GLY A 58 -11.48 -11.01 -10.61
C GLY A 58 -10.65 -11.02 -11.89
N ARG A 59 -10.20 -12.20 -12.38
CA ARG A 59 -9.47 -12.39 -13.65
C ARG A 59 -10.38 -12.40 -14.88
N GLU A 60 -11.69 -12.48 -14.71
CA GLU A 60 -12.63 -12.46 -15.83
C GLU A 60 -12.50 -11.17 -16.64
N LYS A 61 -12.54 -11.31 -18.00
CA LYS A 61 -12.50 -10.16 -18.90
C LYS A 61 -13.79 -9.37 -18.81
N ILE A 62 -13.68 -8.11 -18.47
CA ILE A 62 -14.77 -7.14 -18.40
C ILE A 62 -14.34 -5.84 -19.07
N ASP A 63 -15.32 -5.03 -19.50
CA ASP A 63 -15.02 -3.69 -19.97
C ASP A 63 -14.49 -2.82 -18.84
N GLY A 64 -13.28 -2.27 -19.01
CA GLY A 64 -12.59 -1.47 -18.00
C GLY A 64 -11.42 -2.20 -17.33
N ILE A 65 -11.08 -1.80 -16.12
CA ILE A 65 -10.00 -2.41 -15.32
C ILE A 65 -10.61 -3.47 -14.42
N SER A 66 -10.13 -4.71 -14.52
CA SER A 66 -10.66 -5.83 -13.75
C SER A 66 -10.26 -5.74 -12.27
N SER A 67 -11.00 -6.45 -11.40
CA SER A 67 -10.65 -6.56 -9.97
C SER A 67 -9.26 -7.15 -9.75
N PHE A 68 -8.84 -8.10 -10.59
CA PHE A 68 -7.51 -8.69 -10.51
C PHE A 68 -6.40 -7.71 -10.95
N GLN A 69 -6.61 -6.93 -12.01
CA GLN A 69 -5.69 -5.87 -12.42
C GLN A 69 -5.52 -4.81 -11.34
N VAL A 70 -6.62 -4.43 -10.69
CA VAL A 70 -6.59 -3.52 -9.55
C VAL A 70 -5.87 -4.14 -8.35
N PHE A 71 -6.10 -5.42 -8.05
CA PHE A 71 -5.33 -6.15 -7.05
C PHE A 71 -3.83 -6.13 -7.35
N CYS A 72 -3.42 -6.50 -8.56
CA CYS A 72 -2.02 -6.46 -8.96
C CYS A 72 -1.42 -5.05 -8.91
N THR A 73 -2.18 -4.01 -9.30
CA THR A 73 -1.68 -2.64 -9.24
C THR A 73 -1.52 -2.16 -7.79
N SER A 74 -2.47 -2.50 -6.90
CA SER A 74 -2.32 -2.18 -5.48
C SER A 74 -1.20 -2.98 -4.81
N MET A 75 -1.01 -4.24 -5.21
CA MET A 75 0.13 -5.04 -4.76
C MET A 75 1.46 -4.49 -5.30
N ALA A 76 1.49 -3.97 -6.54
CA ALA A 76 2.66 -3.31 -7.09
C ALA A 76 3.11 -2.10 -6.26
N ALA A 77 2.16 -1.30 -5.74
CA ALA A 77 2.48 -0.17 -4.86
C ALA A 77 3.02 -0.63 -3.50
N ARG A 78 2.33 -1.59 -2.89
CA ARG A 78 2.63 -2.13 -1.55
C ARG A 78 3.90 -2.95 -1.52
N VAL A 79 4.01 -3.95 -2.42
CA VAL A 79 5.14 -4.90 -2.44
C VAL A 79 6.34 -4.27 -3.13
N GLY A 80 7.20 -3.70 -2.32
CA GLY A 80 8.38 -2.96 -2.75
C GLY A 80 9.43 -2.91 -1.65
N THR A 81 10.03 -1.74 -1.50
CA THR A 81 11.02 -1.47 -0.45
C THR A 81 10.50 -1.82 0.95
N GLY A 82 9.21 -1.56 1.24
CA GLY A 82 8.61 -1.79 2.56
C GLY A 82 8.73 -3.22 3.05
N ASN A 83 8.50 -4.19 2.17
CA ASN A 83 8.52 -5.62 2.51
C ASN A 83 9.93 -6.19 2.69
N MET A 84 10.93 -5.55 2.15
CA MET A 84 12.33 -6.02 2.16
C MET A 84 13.19 -5.12 3.04
N ALA A 85 13.58 -3.96 2.57
CA ALA A 85 14.38 -3.01 3.34
C ALA A 85 13.62 -2.47 4.57
N GLY A 86 12.30 -2.25 4.47
CA GLY A 86 11.48 -1.81 5.59
C GLY A 86 11.41 -2.81 6.73
N VAL A 87 11.32 -4.11 6.43
CA VAL A 87 11.39 -5.19 7.43
C VAL A 87 12.76 -5.22 8.10
N ALA A 88 13.84 -5.09 7.31
CA ALA A 88 15.19 -5.01 7.85
C ALA A 88 15.35 -3.80 8.79
N VAL A 89 14.86 -2.62 8.40
CA VAL A 89 14.84 -1.41 9.25
C VAL A 89 14.00 -1.64 10.52
N ALA A 90 12.84 -2.30 10.41
CA ALA A 90 12.00 -2.61 11.58
C ALA A 90 12.77 -3.46 12.61
N ILE A 91 13.47 -4.50 12.13
CA ILE A 91 14.26 -5.40 12.99
C ILE A 91 15.47 -4.68 13.58
N THR A 92 16.17 -3.86 12.78
CA THR A 92 17.36 -3.12 13.24
C THR A 92 17.01 -2.09 14.33
N VAL A 93 15.89 -1.36 14.16
CA VAL A 93 15.48 -0.28 15.08
C VAL A 93 14.68 -0.81 16.26
N GLY A 94 13.75 -1.73 16.02
CA GLY A 94 12.80 -2.23 17.00
C GLY A 94 13.09 -3.65 17.52
N GLY A 95 14.14 -4.31 17.03
CA GLY A 95 14.41 -5.71 17.33
C GLY A 95 13.39 -6.66 16.69
N ALA A 96 13.52 -7.96 17.01
CA ALA A 96 12.64 -9.02 16.50
C ALA A 96 11.15 -8.74 16.81
N GLY A 97 10.86 -8.11 17.94
CA GLY A 97 9.49 -7.79 18.36
C GLY A 97 8.73 -6.87 17.41
N ALA A 98 9.43 -6.09 16.57
CA ALA A 98 8.80 -5.24 15.56
C ALA A 98 7.93 -6.06 14.59
N ILE A 99 8.31 -7.31 14.29
CA ILE A 99 7.55 -8.19 13.39
C ILE A 99 6.18 -8.55 13.98
N PHE A 100 6.08 -8.79 15.27
CA PHE A 100 4.79 -9.02 15.95
C PHE A 100 3.84 -7.82 15.75
N TRP A 101 4.35 -6.61 15.93
CA TRP A 101 3.56 -5.39 15.77
C TRP A 101 3.20 -5.10 14.32
N MET A 102 4.07 -5.50 13.35
CA MET A 102 3.70 -5.49 11.92
C MET A 102 2.52 -6.43 11.64
N TRP A 103 2.52 -7.64 12.20
CA TRP A 103 1.40 -8.57 12.05
C TRP A 103 0.11 -8.02 12.68
N LEU A 104 0.20 -7.48 13.88
CA LEU A 104 -0.96 -6.92 14.58
C LEU A 104 -1.60 -5.78 13.78
N ILE A 105 -0.80 -4.80 13.34
CA ILE A 105 -1.33 -3.67 12.58
C ILE A 105 -1.85 -4.09 11.21
N ALA A 106 -1.28 -5.12 10.58
CA ALA A 106 -1.81 -5.68 9.34
C ALA A 106 -3.18 -6.33 9.54
N MET A 107 -3.34 -7.16 10.58
CA MET A 107 -4.63 -7.80 10.90
C MET A 107 -5.73 -6.78 11.19
N LEU A 108 -5.42 -5.71 11.92
CA LEU A 108 -6.35 -4.60 12.16
C LEU A 108 -6.58 -3.79 10.89
N GLY A 109 -5.51 -3.54 10.13
CA GLY A 109 -5.52 -2.80 8.88
C GLY A 109 -6.37 -3.46 7.78
N MET A 110 -6.52 -4.80 7.78
CA MET A 110 -7.40 -5.50 6.85
C MET A 110 -8.84 -4.95 6.90
N ALA A 111 -9.38 -4.70 8.10
CA ALA A 111 -10.73 -4.12 8.26
C ALA A 111 -10.77 -2.66 7.81
N THR A 112 -9.70 -1.91 8.05
CA THR A 112 -9.58 -0.51 7.61
C THR A 112 -9.53 -0.41 6.08
N ALA A 113 -8.67 -1.21 5.43
CA ALA A 113 -8.55 -1.28 3.97
C ALA A 113 -9.86 -1.71 3.29
N PHE A 114 -10.61 -2.61 3.95
CA PHE A 114 -11.94 -3.02 3.50
C PHE A 114 -12.90 -1.83 3.43
N ILE A 115 -12.97 -1.01 4.50
CA ILE A 115 -13.86 0.14 4.58
C ILE A 115 -13.46 1.22 3.56
N GLU A 116 -12.18 1.64 3.54
CA GLU A 116 -11.74 2.72 2.66
C GLU A 116 -11.93 2.38 1.17
N SER A 117 -11.70 1.12 0.80
CA SER A 117 -11.86 0.66 -0.58
C SER A 117 -13.33 0.50 -0.97
N THR A 118 -14.19 0.11 -0.05
CA THR A 118 -15.65 0.08 -0.25
C THR A 118 -16.17 1.50 -0.47
N LEU A 119 -15.79 2.47 0.38
CA LEU A 119 -16.18 3.88 0.23
C LEU A 119 -15.67 4.48 -1.08
N ALA A 120 -14.45 4.16 -1.47
CA ALA A 120 -13.87 4.63 -2.74
C ALA A 120 -14.67 4.13 -3.95
N GLN A 121 -15.18 2.91 -3.90
CA GLN A 121 -16.07 2.37 -4.92
C GLN A 121 -17.46 3.02 -4.88
N VAL A 122 -18.04 3.27 -3.70
CA VAL A 122 -19.34 3.95 -3.57
C VAL A 122 -19.32 5.30 -4.26
N TYR A 123 -18.30 6.12 -3.98
CA TYR A 123 -18.21 7.51 -4.46
C TYR A 123 -17.33 7.71 -5.71
N LYS A 124 -17.08 6.63 -6.46
CA LYS A 124 -16.32 6.75 -7.72
C LYS A 124 -17.06 7.54 -8.78
N VAL A 125 -16.29 8.15 -9.68
CA VAL A 125 -16.78 8.95 -10.80
C VAL A 125 -16.24 8.41 -12.12
N LYS A 126 -16.83 8.83 -13.24
CA LYS A 126 -16.25 8.64 -14.57
C LYS A 126 -15.52 9.89 -15.01
N ASP A 127 -14.31 9.72 -15.52
CA ASP A 127 -13.58 10.80 -16.18
C ASP A 127 -14.04 11.01 -17.64
N SER A 128 -13.46 12.00 -18.31
CA SER A 128 -13.76 12.33 -19.70
C SER A 128 -13.41 11.22 -20.70
N GLU A 129 -12.60 10.24 -20.30
CA GLU A 129 -12.21 9.09 -21.11
C GLU A 129 -13.05 7.83 -20.77
N GLY A 130 -14.06 7.98 -19.90
CA GLY A 130 -14.93 6.91 -19.45
C GLY A 130 -14.31 5.96 -18.43
N GLN A 131 -13.13 6.29 -17.88
CA GLN A 131 -12.47 5.49 -16.85
C GLN A 131 -13.01 5.85 -15.46
N TYR A 132 -13.07 4.85 -14.56
CA TYR A 132 -13.43 5.11 -13.17
C TYR A 132 -12.27 5.72 -12.41
N ARG A 133 -12.58 6.76 -11.62
CA ARG A 133 -11.67 7.39 -10.65
C ARG A 133 -12.38 7.59 -9.33
N GLY A 134 -11.61 7.62 -8.25
CA GLY A 134 -12.16 7.78 -6.91
C GLY A 134 -11.03 7.75 -5.87
N GLY A 135 -11.39 7.44 -4.64
CA GLY A 135 -10.48 7.40 -3.51
C GLY A 135 -10.85 8.44 -2.45
N PRO A 136 -9.97 8.68 -1.47
CA PRO A 136 -10.28 9.53 -0.31
C PRO A 136 -10.75 10.94 -0.67
N ALA A 137 -10.08 11.61 -1.61
CA ALA A 137 -10.48 12.95 -2.03
C ALA A 137 -11.94 13.00 -2.51
N TYR A 138 -12.36 11.98 -3.25
CA TYR A 138 -13.71 11.90 -3.81
C TYR A 138 -14.76 11.58 -2.74
N TYR A 139 -14.51 10.66 -1.80
CA TYR A 139 -15.49 10.40 -0.74
C TYR A 139 -15.49 11.49 0.34
N MET A 140 -14.41 12.26 0.53
CA MET A 140 -14.43 13.47 1.35
C MET A 140 -15.26 14.58 0.71
N GLU A 141 -15.16 14.78 -0.61
CA GLU A 141 -15.96 15.78 -1.32
C GLU A 141 -17.42 15.35 -1.41
N ARG A 142 -17.71 14.14 -1.90
CA ARG A 142 -19.07 13.69 -2.20
C ARG A 142 -19.81 13.15 -0.99
N GLY A 143 -19.12 12.34 -0.17
CA GLY A 143 -19.73 11.70 1.01
C GLY A 143 -19.83 12.62 2.22
N LEU A 144 -18.83 13.49 2.45
CA LEU A 144 -18.85 14.44 3.55
C LEU A 144 -19.24 15.85 3.15
N GLY A 145 -19.33 16.17 1.86
CA GLY A 145 -19.52 17.54 1.38
C GLY A 145 -18.32 18.47 1.65
N LYS A 146 -17.13 17.91 1.96
CA LYS A 146 -15.95 18.66 2.41
C LYS A 146 -14.84 18.64 1.36
N ARG A 147 -15.00 19.37 0.26
CA ARG A 147 -13.98 19.46 -0.79
C ARG A 147 -12.62 19.93 -0.27
N TRP A 148 -12.59 20.84 0.72
CA TRP A 148 -11.33 21.30 1.32
C TRP A 148 -10.50 20.15 1.93
N MET A 149 -11.18 19.20 2.58
CA MET A 149 -10.54 18.02 3.17
C MET A 149 -9.97 17.10 2.08
N GLY A 150 -10.72 16.88 0.99
CA GLY A 150 -10.24 16.17 -0.19
C GLY A 150 -9.05 16.85 -0.87
N THR A 151 -9.02 18.18 -0.89
CA THR A 151 -7.88 18.96 -1.41
C THR A 151 -6.62 18.76 -0.56
N ILE A 152 -6.74 18.85 0.77
CA ILE A 152 -5.61 18.61 1.70
C ILE A 152 -5.11 17.17 1.52
N PHE A 153 -6.01 16.19 1.50
CA PHE A 153 -5.62 14.79 1.27
C PHE A 153 -4.89 14.60 -0.05
N SER A 154 -5.40 15.19 -1.14
CA SER A 154 -4.76 15.09 -2.46
C SER A 154 -3.36 15.67 -2.49
N ILE A 155 -3.13 16.81 -1.84
CA ILE A 155 -1.80 17.42 -1.73
C ILE A 155 -0.86 16.49 -0.94
N LEU A 156 -1.31 15.98 0.21
CA LEU A 156 -0.52 15.06 1.03
C LEU A 156 -0.20 13.76 0.29
N LEU A 157 -1.16 13.20 -0.46
CA LEU A 157 -0.93 12.00 -1.25
C LEU A 157 0.06 12.25 -2.40
N ILE A 158 -0.02 13.39 -3.07
CA ILE A 158 0.95 13.78 -4.12
C ILE A 158 2.37 13.86 -3.52
N ILE A 159 2.51 14.47 -2.35
CA ILE A 159 3.80 14.55 -1.65
C ILE A 159 4.28 13.16 -1.24
N ALA A 160 3.42 12.35 -0.62
CA ALA A 160 3.76 11.01 -0.16
C ALA A 160 4.09 10.07 -1.35
N PHE A 161 3.15 9.80 -2.22
CA PHE A 161 3.29 8.79 -3.28
C PHE A 161 3.95 9.32 -4.55
N GLY A 162 3.70 10.58 -4.91
CA GLY A 162 4.37 11.21 -6.05
C GLY A 162 5.87 11.42 -5.80
N PHE A 163 6.27 11.75 -4.59
CA PHE A 163 7.64 12.15 -4.29
C PHE A 163 8.33 11.24 -3.27
N ALA A 164 7.89 11.20 -2.01
CA ALA A 164 8.60 10.54 -0.93
C ALA A 164 8.74 9.02 -1.15
N PHE A 165 7.66 8.31 -1.38
CA PHE A 165 7.69 6.86 -1.59
C PHE A 165 8.48 6.48 -2.85
N ASN A 166 8.36 7.24 -3.93
CA ASN A 166 9.14 7.01 -5.14
C ASN A 166 10.63 7.23 -4.90
N SER A 167 11.01 8.20 -4.06
CA SER A 167 12.40 8.39 -3.65
C SER A 167 12.93 7.21 -2.84
N VAL A 168 12.13 6.65 -1.92
CA VAL A 168 12.51 5.44 -1.15
C VAL A 168 12.71 4.24 -2.06
N GLN A 169 11.82 4.02 -3.05
CA GLN A 169 11.94 2.92 -4.00
C GLN A 169 13.22 3.06 -4.84
N ALA A 170 13.48 4.25 -5.37
CA ALA A 170 14.68 4.52 -6.17
C ALA A 170 15.97 4.37 -5.35
N ASN A 171 15.98 4.86 -4.10
CA ASN A 171 17.10 4.70 -3.18
C ASN A 171 17.44 3.22 -2.95
N THR A 172 16.44 2.42 -2.61
CA THR A 172 16.63 0.98 -2.36
C THR A 172 17.13 0.22 -3.60
N MET A 173 16.62 0.56 -4.80
CA MET A 173 17.12 -0.05 -6.05
C MET A 173 18.58 0.30 -6.29
N THR A 174 18.96 1.56 -6.12
CA THR A 174 20.35 2.00 -6.35
C THR A 174 21.30 1.41 -5.33
N ASP A 175 20.90 1.31 -4.07
CA ASP A 175 21.69 0.66 -3.02
C ASP A 175 21.88 -0.84 -3.30
N ALA A 176 20.81 -1.55 -3.65
CA ALA A 176 20.89 -2.98 -3.96
C ALA A 176 21.83 -3.28 -5.15
N LEU A 177 21.75 -2.48 -6.22
CA LEU A 177 22.60 -2.63 -7.39
C LEU A 177 24.04 -2.19 -7.14
N ASN A 178 24.25 -1.14 -6.37
CA ASN A 178 25.58 -0.71 -5.97
C ASN A 178 26.26 -1.77 -5.11
N ASN A 179 25.54 -2.35 -4.11
CA ASN A 179 26.08 -3.40 -3.25
C ASN A 179 26.39 -4.70 -4.02
N ALA A 180 25.53 -5.08 -4.98
CA ALA A 180 25.72 -6.35 -5.71
C ALA A 180 26.75 -6.24 -6.84
N PHE A 181 26.81 -5.11 -7.55
CA PHE A 181 27.59 -4.98 -8.79
C PHE A 181 28.61 -3.84 -8.77
N GLY A 182 28.62 -2.98 -7.76
CA GLY A 182 29.50 -1.81 -7.69
C GLY A 182 29.15 -0.69 -8.67
N PHE A 183 27.92 -0.70 -9.26
CA PHE A 183 27.52 0.34 -10.21
C PHE A 183 27.30 1.68 -9.53
N ASP A 184 27.61 2.77 -10.25
CA ASP A 184 27.39 4.13 -9.77
C ASP A 184 25.89 4.45 -9.63
N LYS A 185 25.49 4.97 -8.46
CA LYS A 185 24.09 5.26 -8.12
C LYS A 185 23.44 6.26 -9.07
N THR A 186 24.20 7.23 -9.59
CA THR A 186 23.69 8.25 -10.52
C THR A 186 23.33 7.64 -11.87
N ILE A 187 24.17 6.70 -12.36
CA ILE A 187 23.92 5.99 -13.62
C ILE A 187 22.70 5.09 -13.49
N ILE A 188 22.62 4.33 -12.38
CA ILE A 188 21.44 3.50 -12.09
C ILE A 188 20.18 4.37 -12.02
N GLY A 189 20.24 5.49 -11.29
CA GLY A 189 19.13 6.43 -11.15
C GLY A 189 18.63 6.95 -12.51
N LEU A 190 19.55 7.30 -13.42
CA LEU A 190 19.20 7.75 -14.77
C LEU A 190 18.47 6.65 -15.56
N VAL A 191 18.92 5.40 -15.47
CA VAL A 191 18.25 4.27 -16.13
C VAL A 191 16.83 4.06 -15.56
N ILE A 192 16.67 4.14 -14.23
CA ILE A 192 15.35 4.04 -13.57
C ILE A 192 14.42 5.16 -14.05
N VAL A 193 14.91 6.40 -14.13
CA VAL A 193 14.14 7.54 -14.61
C VAL A 193 13.65 7.32 -16.04
N LEU A 194 14.51 6.89 -16.95
CA LEU A 194 14.15 6.65 -18.35
C LEU A 194 13.13 5.51 -18.49
N ALA A 195 13.33 4.41 -17.77
CA ALA A 195 12.40 3.28 -17.76
C ALA A 195 11.02 3.69 -17.20
N SER A 196 11.02 4.45 -16.08
CA SER A 196 9.79 4.95 -15.46
C SER A 196 9.05 5.92 -16.37
N ALA A 197 9.75 6.83 -17.04
CA ALA A 197 9.17 7.77 -17.99
C ALA A 197 8.41 7.06 -19.12
N TYR A 198 8.98 5.98 -19.66
CA TYR A 198 8.35 5.19 -20.74
C TYR A 198 6.99 4.62 -20.34
N ILE A 199 6.83 4.15 -19.09
CA ILE A 199 5.55 3.57 -18.61
C ILE A 199 4.59 4.66 -18.14
N ILE A 200 5.06 5.62 -17.35
CA ILE A 200 4.27 6.72 -16.79
C ILE A 200 3.57 7.53 -17.90
N CYS A 201 4.22 7.78 -19.03
CA CYS A 201 3.61 8.47 -20.16
C CYS A 201 2.48 7.67 -20.83
N GLY A 202 2.35 6.37 -20.56
CA GLY A 202 1.30 5.50 -21.11
C GLY A 202 -0.04 5.49 -20.35
N GLY A 203 -0.09 6.17 -19.19
CA GLY A 203 -1.30 6.30 -18.36
C GLY A 203 -1.73 5.03 -17.61
N LEU A 204 -2.83 5.14 -16.86
CA LEU A 204 -3.30 4.13 -15.89
C LEU A 204 -3.48 2.70 -16.47
N LYS A 205 -4.01 2.57 -17.68
CA LYS A 205 -4.19 1.25 -18.33
C LYS A 205 -2.86 0.53 -18.58
N LYS A 206 -1.81 1.28 -18.96
CA LYS A 206 -0.48 0.72 -19.20
C LYS A 206 0.16 0.29 -17.88
N VAL A 207 -0.02 1.08 -16.81
CA VAL A 207 0.42 0.74 -15.45
C VAL A 207 -0.27 -0.55 -14.98
N ALA A 208 -1.59 -0.64 -15.08
CA ALA A 208 -2.35 -1.81 -14.65
C ALA A 208 -1.92 -3.10 -15.39
N LYS A 209 -1.68 -3.00 -16.71
CA LYS A 209 -1.20 -4.15 -17.52
C LYS A 209 0.23 -4.56 -17.17
N ALA A 210 1.11 -3.60 -16.87
CA ALA A 210 2.48 -3.89 -16.45
C ALA A 210 2.48 -4.57 -15.06
N SER A 211 1.70 -4.07 -14.11
CA SER A 211 1.56 -4.64 -12.77
C SER A 211 0.99 -6.07 -12.81
N GLU A 212 -0.02 -6.33 -13.64
CA GLU A 212 -0.63 -7.66 -13.81
C GLU A 212 0.40 -8.72 -14.23
N LEU A 213 1.41 -8.33 -15.01
CA LEU A 213 2.47 -9.23 -15.47
C LEU A 213 3.60 -9.38 -14.43
N ILE A 214 4.07 -8.26 -13.88
CA ILE A 214 5.26 -8.22 -13.02
C ILE A 214 4.98 -8.82 -11.64
N VAL A 215 3.87 -8.42 -11.00
CA VAL A 215 3.60 -8.73 -9.59
C VAL A 215 3.51 -10.23 -9.28
N PRO A 216 2.76 -11.06 -10.02
CA PRO A 216 2.69 -12.48 -9.72
C PRO A 216 4.04 -13.19 -9.87
N VAL A 217 4.82 -12.82 -10.90
CA VAL A 217 6.14 -13.43 -11.17
C VAL A 217 7.11 -13.11 -10.05
N MET A 218 7.23 -11.82 -9.66
CA MET A 218 8.13 -11.42 -8.60
C MET A 218 7.74 -12.02 -7.24
N ALA A 219 6.43 -12.04 -6.91
CA ALA A 219 5.96 -12.59 -5.65
C ALA A 219 6.26 -14.09 -5.53
N VAL A 220 5.96 -14.87 -6.58
CA VAL A 220 6.23 -16.31 -6.59
C VAL A 220 7.73 -16.59 -6.47
N ALA A 221 8.58 -15.88 -7.22
CA ALA A 221 10.04 -16.07 -7.15
C ALA A 221 10.58 -15.75 -5.75
N TYR A 222 10.15 -14.66 -5.15
CA TYR A 222 10.59 -14.27 -3.80
C TYR A 222 10.11 -15.25 -2.73
N LEU A 223 8.85 -15.67 -2.79
CA LEU A 223 8.28 -16.64 -1.84
C LEU A 223 8.96 -18.01 -1.96
N ALA A 224 9.37 -18.43 -3.17
CA ALA A 224 10.10 -19.67 -3.36
C ALA A 224 11.46 -19.65 -2.65
N ILE A 225 12.19 -18.53 -2.72
CA ILE A 225 13.46 -18.35 -2.00
C ILE A 225 13.23 -18.34 -0.48
N ALA A 226 12.22 -17.60 0.00
CA ALA A 226 11.89 -17.56 1.42
C ALA A 226 11.48 -18.94 1.95
N LEU A 227 10.71 -19.70 1.18
CA LEU A 227 10.33 -21.07 1.52
C LEU A 227 11.57 -22.00 1.59
N LEU A 228 12.51 -21.83 0.67
CA LEU A 228 13.77 -22.59 0.69
C LEU A 228 14.52 -22.33 2.01
N VAL A 229 14.71 -21.06 2.41
CA VAL A 229 15.36 -20.70 3.67
C VAL A 229 14.59 -21.24 4.88
N LEU A 230 13.26 -21.19 4.87
CA LEU A 230 12.43 -21.75 5.95
C LEU A 230 12.59 -23.26 6.07
N VAL A 231 12.61 -23.99 4.97
CA VAL A 231 12.73 -25.46 4.97
C VAL A 231 14.12 -25.90 5.42
N THR A 232 15.17 -25.20 4.97
CA THR A 232 16.55 -25.53 5.36
C THR A 232 16.82 -25.23 6.84
N ASN A 233 16.09 -24.29 7.46
CA ASN A 233 16.24 -23.87 8.85
C ASN A 233 15.02 -24.21 9.72
N ILE A 234 14.24 -25.24 9.37
CA ILE A 234 12.96 -25.55 10.02
C ILE A 234 13.06 -25.75 11.53
N GLU A 235 14.17 -26.27 12.02
CA GLU A 235 14.44 -26.49 13.45
C GLU A 235 14.58 -25.18 14.24
N GLN A 236 15.02 -24.09 13.58
CA GLN A 236 15.21 -22.78 14.21
C GLN A 236 13.92 -21.94 14.22
N VAL A 237 12.92 -22.27 13.40
CA VAL A 237 11.67 -21.51 13.27
C VAL A 237 10.93 -21.33 14.60
N PRO A 238 10.76 -22.37 15.48
CA PRO A 238 10.10 -22.18 16.77
C PRO A 238 10.84 -21.21 17.69
N ALA A 239 12.17 -21.21 17.67
CA ALA A 239 12.99 -20.28 18.46
C ALA A 239 12.83 -18.84 17.94
N ALA A 240 12.87 -18.63 16.63
CA ALA A 240 12.64 -17.32 16.00
C ALA A 240 11.25 -16.76 16.34
N LEU A 241 10.20 -17.58 16.25
CA LEU A 241 8.84 -17.17 16.63
C LEU A 241 8.73 -16.82 18.11
N SER A 242 9.37 -17.60 18.99
CA SER A 242 9.43 -17.32 20.43
C SER A 242 10.13 -15.98 20.69
N LEU A 243 11.25 -15.72 20.02
CA LEU A 243 11.99 -14.47 20.13
C LEU A 243 11.15 -13.27 19.69
N ILE A 244 10.43 -13.37 18.57
CA ILE A 244 9.52 -12.33 18.08
C ILE A 244 8.48 -11.96 19.15
N VAL A 245 7.82 -12.96 19.76
CA VAL A 245 6.77 -12.72 20.76
C VAL A 245 7.36 -12.16 22.06
N LYS A 246 8.44 -12.75 22.57
CA LYS A 246 9.06 -12.31 23.84
C LYS A 246 9.62 -10.89 23.73
N SER A 247 10.30 -10.58 22.62
CA SER A 247 10.83 -9.24 22.33
C SER A 247 9.71 -8.20 22.20
N ALA A 248 8.58 -8.55 21.56
CA ALA A 248 7.43 -7.66 21.43
C ALA A 248 6.77 -7.30 22.76
N LEU A 249 6.78 -8.23 23.71
CA LEU A 249 6.18 -8.06 25.05
C LEU A 249 7.17 -7.53 26.09
N GLY A 250 8.42 -7.29 25.71
CA GLY A 250 9.47 -6.78 26.60
C GLY A 250 9.99 -7.82 27.61
N TRP A 251 9.80 -9.12 27.35
CA TRP A 251 10.30 -10.21 28.21
C TRP A 251 11.78 -10.55 27.95
N GLU A 252 12.32 -10.08 26.84
CA GLU A 252 13.75 -10.13 26.52
C GLU A 252 14.21 -8.72 26.13
N GLU A 253 15.47 -8.38 26.44
CA GLU A 253 16.06 -7.11 26.05
C GLU A 253 16.11 -7.02 24.53
N ALA A 254 15.37 -6.06 23.97
CA ALA A 254 15.34 -5.75 22.54
C ALA A 254 15.91 -4.37 22.28
N ALA A 255 16.55 -4.18 21.16
CA ALA A 255 16.94 -2.86 20.69
C ALA A 255 15.70 -1.93 20.69
N GLY A 256 15.77 -0.81 21.41
CA GLY A 256 14.65 0.13 21.56
C GLY A 256 13.57 -0.25 22.60
N GLY A 257 13.65 -1.43 23.24
CA GLY A 257 12.64 -1.93 24.18
C GLY A 257 11.27 -2.21 23.54
N ALA A 258 10.28 -2.62 24.33
CA ALA A 258 8.93 -2.96 23.82
C ALA A 258 8.24 -1.79 23.08
N MET A 259 8.45 -0.55 23.51
CA MET A 259 7.91 0.63 22.87
C MET A 259 8.58 0.89 21.51
N GLY A 260 9.90 0.73 21.42
CA GLY A 260 10.64 0.86 20.17
C GLY A 260 10.22 -0.20 19.15
N ALA A 261 10.03 -1.46 19.61
CA ALA A 261 9.50 -2.53 18.77
C ALA A 261 8.10 -2.21 18.23
N MET A 262 7.22 -1.70 19.10
CA MET A 262 5.87 -1.30 18.70
C MET A 262 5.88 -0.16 17.68
N MET A 263 6.65 0.90 17.93
CA MET A 263 6.74 2.05 17.04
C MET A 263 7.30 1.66 15.68
N ALA A 264 8.44 0.95 15.65
CA ALA A 264 9.06 0.50 14.42
C ALA A 264 8.16 -0.47 13.66
N GLY A 265 7.55 -1.44 14.33
CA GLY A 265 6.67 -2.42 13.71
C GLY A 265 5.42 -1.81 13.11
N ILE A 266 4.74 -0.91 13.83
CA ILE A 266 3.52 -0.23 13.32
C ILE A 266 3.86 0.70 12.16
N ALA A 267 4.96 1.47 12.26
CA ALA A 267 5.38 2.38 11.19
C ALA A 267 5.74 1.62 9.91
N ARG A 268 6.57 0.59 10.02
CA ARG A 268 6.98 -0.22 8.85
C ARG A 268 5.83 -1.08 8.33
N GLY A 269 4.95 -1.59 9.21
CA GLY A 269 3.73 -2.28 8.82
C GLY A 269 2.79 -1.39 8.00
N LEU A 270 2.54 -0.16 8.45
CA LEU A 270 1.73 0.81 7.71
C LEU A 270 2.36 1.18 6.36
N PHE A 271 3.68 1.43 6.35
CA PHE A 271 4.42 1.73 5.12
C PHE A 271 4.27 0.62 4.08
N SER A 272 4.29 -0.65 4.53
CA SER A 272 4.17 -1.82 3.66
C SER A 272 2.73 -1.99 3.15
N ASN A 273 1.75 -2.11 4.05
CA ASN A 273 0.39 -2.52 3.67
C ASN A 273 -0.55 -1.37 3.28
N GLU A 274 -0.17 -0.13 3.54
CA GLU A 274 -0.92 1.10 3.21
C GLU A 274 -2.34 1.19 3.83
N ALA A 275 -2.71 0.31 4.76
CA ALA A 275 -4.05 0.25 5.31
C ALA A 275 -4.37 1.45 6.21
N GLY A 276 -5.39 2.22 5.87
CA GLY A 276 -5.77 3.45 6.58
C GLY A 276 -5.10 4.71 6.04
N MET A 277 -4.16 4.58 5.10
CA MET A 277 -3.58 5.72 4.41
C MET A 277 -4.51 6.26 3.30
N GLY A 278 -5.42 5.42 2.80
CA GLY A 278 -6.30 5.78 1.69
C GLY A 278 -5.64 5.70 0.32
N SER A 279 -4.39 5.31 0.22
CA SER A 279 -3.64 5.23 -1.03
C SER A 279 -4.21 4.18 -1.98
N ALA A 280 -4.31 2.93 -1.52
CA ALA A 280 -4.87 1.82 -2.30
C ALA A 280 -6.35 2.02 -2.67
N ALA A 281 -7.09 2.83 -1.93
CA ALA A 281 -8.46 3.20 -2.23
C ALA A 281 -8.60 3.95 -3.57
N ASN A 282 -7.55 4.68 -4.01
CA ASN A 282 -7.54 5.36 -5.32
C ASN A 282 -7.61 4.36 -6.47
N ILE A 283 -6.80 3.29 -6.41
CA ILE A 283 -6.85 2.27 -7.47
C ILE A 283 -8.04 1.34 -7.29
N ALA A 284 -8.47 1.06 -6.06
CA ALA A 284 -9.68 0.29 -5.81
C ALA A 284 -10.91 0.89 -6.49
N ALA A 285 -11.02 2.22 -6.52
CA ALA A 285 -12.11 2.93 -7.22
C ALA A 285 -12.10 2.73 -8.73
N SER A 286 -10.96 2.49 -9.36
CA SER A 286 -10.85 2.34 -10.81
C SER A 286 -11.40 1.01 -11.34
N ALA A 287 -11.65 0.05 -10.44
CA ALA A 287 -12.18 -1.25 -10.84
C ALA A 287 -13.61 -1.19 -11.36
N THR A 288 -13.87 -2.06 -12.34
CA THR A 288 -15.22 -2.59 -12.59
C THR A 288 -15.34 -3.88 -11.77
N PRO A 289 -16.02 -3.88 -10.61
CA PRO A 289 -16.03 -5.03 -9.73
C PRO A 289 -16.93 -6.16 -10.25
N ASN A 290 -16.51 -7.39 -10.01
CA ASN A 290 -17.33 -8.60 -10.19
C ASN A 290 -17.25 -9.42 -8.89
N PRO A 291 -18.36 -9.60 -8.15
CA PRO A 291 -19.72 -9.09 -8.35
C PRO A 291 -19.82 -7.55 -8.40
N ASN A 292 -20.85 -7.03 -9.08
CA ASN A 292 -21.06 -5.58 -9.29
C ASN A 292 -21.57 -4.90 -8.01
N HIS A 293 -20.71 -4.85 -7.01
CA HIS A 293 -21.00 -4.28 -5.70
C HIS A 293 -19.75 -3.60 -5.11
N PRO A 294 -19.85 -2.43 -4.46
CA PRO A 294 -18.71 -1.72 -3.88
C PRO A 294 -17.87 -2.55 -2.92
N ALA A 295 -18.50 -3.35 -2.05
CA ALA A 295 -17.81 -4.19 -1.07
C ALA A 295 -16.90 -5.25 -1.70
N SER A 296 -17.13 -5.65 -2.98
CA SER A 296 -16.24 -6.59 -3.67
C SER A 296 -14.80 -6.12 -3.70
N GLN A 297 -14.56 -4.82 -3.92
CA GLN A 297 -13.21 -4.26 -3.88
C GLN A 297 -12.67 -4.10 -2.45
N GLY A 298 -13.55 -3.91 -1.48
CA GLY A 298 -13.17 -3.98 -0.06
C GLY A 298 -12.52 -5.32 0.28
N PHE A 299 -13.14 -6.44 -0.11
CA PHE A 299 -12.57 -7.79 0.08
C PHE A 299 -11.25 -7.96 -0.66
N VAL A 300 -11.14 -7.52 -1.90
CA VAL A 300 -9.91 -7.62 -2.71
C VAL A 300 -8.75 -6.90 -2.03
N GLN A 301 -8.96 -5.67 -1.54
CA GLN A 301 -7.92 -4.89 -0.88
C GLN A 301 -7.58 -5.41 0.52
N MET A 302 -8.56 -5.97 1.23
CA MET A 302 -8.35 -6.66 2.51
C MET A 302 -7.39 -7.85 2.35
N ILE A 303 -7.57 -8.68 1.31
CA ILE A 303 -6.64 -9.79 0.99
C ILE A 303 -5.27 -9.24 0.59
N GLY A 304 -5.22 -8.08 -0.10
CA GLY A 304 -3.95 -7.41 -0.41
C GLY A 304 -3.11 -7.11 0.82
N VAL A 305 -3.70 -6.59 1.89
CA VAL A 305 -3.01 -6.33 3.17
C VAL A 305 -2.45 -7.62 3.78
N PHE A 306 -3.22 -8.71 3.76
CA PHE A 306 -2.76 -10.01 4.25
C PHE A 306 -1.56 -10.53 3.45
N VAL A 307 -1.66 -10.57 2.13
CA VAL A 307 -0.58 -11.07 1.26
C VAL A 307 0.68 -10.22 1.43
N ASP A 308 0.53 -8.91 1.47
CA ASP A 308 1.65 -7.98 1.62
C ASP A 308 2.42 -8.20 2.93
N THR A 309 1.75 -8.07 4.06
CA THR A 309 2.44 -8.02 5.34
C THR A 309 2.55 -9.39 6.00
N ILE A 310 1.46 -10.18 6.05
CA ILE A 310 1.51 -11.48 6.72
C ILE A 310 2.31 -12.50 5.91
N VAL A 311 2.28 -12.42 4.57
CA VAL A 311 3.03 -13.39 3.75
C VAL A 311 4.41 -12.81 3.37
N ILE A 312 4.47 -11.68 2.66
CA ILE A 312 5.74 -11.22 2.07
C ILE A 312 6.67 -10.60 3.11
N CYS A 313 6.18 -9.73 4.04
CA CYS A 313 7.06 -9.21 5.09
C CYS A 313 7.54 -10.31 6.05
N SER A 314 6.69 -11.31 6.35
CA SER A 314 7.12 -12.45 7.17
C SER A 314 8.19 -13.29 6.49
N SER A 315 8.17 -13.37 5.15
CA SER A 315 9.22 -14.03 4.38
C SER A 315 10.57 -13.33 4.54
N SER A 316 10.59 -12.00 4.43
CA SER A 316 11.81 -11.21 4.68
C SER A 316 12.28 -11.31 6.12
N ALA A 317 11.34 -11.27 7.08
CA ALA A 317 11.67 -11.45 8.50
C ALA A 317 12.29 -12.83 8.78
N ALA A 318 11.71 -13.89 8.20
CA ALA A 318 12.24 -15.25 8.34
C ALA A 318 13.67 -15.36 7.80
N ILE A 319 13.92 -14.80 6.60
CA ILE A 319 15.27 -14.79 6.01
C ILE A 319 16.27 -14.10 6.96
N ILE A 320 15.95 -12.95 7.49
CA ILE A 320 16.85 -12.19 8.38
C ILE A 320 17.04 -12.92 9.72
N MET A 321 15.94 -13.41 10.32
CA MET A 321 15.97 -14.04 11.65
C MET A 321 16.69 -15.38 11.66
N LEU A 322 16.64 -16.14 10.56
CA LEU A 322 17.22 -17.50 10.48
C LEU A 322 18.66 -17.49 9.99
N SER A 323 19.16 -16.40 9.40
CA SER A 323 20.49 -16.32 8.77
C SER A 323 21.66 -16.11 9.74
N GLY A 324 21.40 -15.90 11.05
CA GLY A 324 22.43 -15.55 12.03
C GLY A 324 23.04 -14.14 11.85
N VAL A 325 22.51 -13.33 10.90
CA VAL A 325 23.05 -11.99 10.59
C VAL A 325 22.89 -11.01 11.76
N LEU A 326 22.01 -11.30 12.72
CA LEU A 326 21.74 -10.47 13.89
C LEU A 326 22.66 -10.82 15.10
N ASP A 327 23.42 -11.89 15.04
CA ASP A 327 24.22 -12.38 16.16
C ASP A 327 25.47 -11.50 16.42
N ALA A 328 25.89 -10.71 15.41
CA ALA A 328 27.00 -9.78 15.54
C ALA A 328 26.76 -8.48 14.78
N PRO A 329 27.29 -7.34 15.26
CA PRO A 329 27.24 -6.08 14.52
C PRO A 329 27.92 -6.22 13.15
N ASN A 330 27.19 -5.90 12.07
CA ASN A 330 27.68 -6.04 10.70
C ASN A 330 27.69 -4.73 9.91
N GLY A 331 27.15 -3.64 10.48
CA GLY A 331 27.10 -2.30 9.87
C GLY A 331 26.17 -2.20 8.65
N GLN A 332 25.38 -3.24 8.36
CA GLN A 332 24.42 -3.24 7.24
C GLN A 332 23.05 -2.79 7.70
N GLU A 333 22.38 -2.01 6.88
CA GLU A 333 21.03 -1.49 7.11
C GLU A 333 20.15 -1.70 5.87
N GLY A 334 18.83 -1.67 6.08
CA GLY A 334 17.87 -1.74 4.99
C GLY A 334 18.08 -2.95 4.07
N ILE A 335 18.18 -2.71 2.76
CA ILE A 335 18.32 -3.80 1.79
C ILE A 335 19.67 -4.53 1.91
N GLY A 336 20.73 -3.86 2.35
CA GLY A 336 22.04 -4.47 2.56
C GLY A 336 22.01 -5.57 3.62
N LEU A 337 21.23 -5.40 4.70
CA LEU A 337 21.04 -6.43 5.72
C LEU A 337 20.35 -7.68 5.15
N LEU A 338 19.33 -7.51 4.33
CA LEU A 338 18.64 -8.65 3.69
C LEU A 338 19.54 -9.33 2.64
N GLN A 339 20.38 -8.58 1.91
CA GLN A 339 21.37 -9.16 1.00
C GLN A 339 22.39 -9.99 1.76
N LEU A 340 22.90 -9.50 2.89
CA LEU A 340 23.82 -10.24 3.73
C LEU A 340 23.17 -11.50 4.30
N ALA A 341 21.92 -11.41 4.77
CA ALA A 341 21.17 -12.55 5.29
C ALA A 341 21.02 -13.67 4.24
N LEU A 342 20.65 -13.31 3.01
CA LEU A 342 20.55 -14.27 1.92
C LEU A 342 21.91 -14.87 1.52
N ASN A 343 22.98 -14.06 1.57
CA ASN A 343 24.32 -14.56 1.30
C ASN A 343 24.79 -15.60 2.33
N ASN A 344 24.46 -15.39 3.60
CA ASN A 344 24.76 -16.38 4.65
C ASN A 344 24.04 -17.71 4.40
N GLU A 345 22.78 -17.66 3.95
CA GLU A 345 21.94 -18.84 3.75
C GLU A 345 22.22 -19.58 2.44
N LEU A 346 22.37 -18.83 1.35
CA LEU A 346 22.34 -19.39 -0.02
C LEU A 346 23.62 -19.15 -0.82
N GLY A 347 24.57 -18.39 -0.24
CA GLY A 347 25.81 -18.01 -0.91
C GLY A 347 25.69 -16.78 -1.81
N ALA A 348 26.83 -16.36 -2.37
CA ALA A 348 26.99 -15.06 -3.05
C ALA A 348 26.03 -14.80 -4.23
N TRP A 349 25.55 -15.85 -4.91
CA TRP A 349 24.62 -15.69 -6.03
C TRP A 349 23.28 -15.05 -5.61
N SER A 350 22.88 -15.22 -4.34
CA SER A 350 21.63 -14.73 -3.81
C SER A 350 21.55 -13.19 -3.76
N SER A 351 22.68 -12.49 -3.60
CA SER A 351 22.72 -11.02 -3.73
C SER A 351 22.34 -10.54 -5.12
N TYR A 352 22.77 -11.23 -6.17
CA TYR A 352 22.39 -10.90 -7.54
C TYR A 352 20.91 -11.17 -7.80
N PHE A 353 20.40 -12.29 -7.28
CA PHE A 353 18.96 -12.60 -7.33
C PHE A 353 18.15 -11.51 -6.62
N LEU A 354 18.53 -11.11 -5.41
CA LEU A 354 17.81 -10.08 -4.66
C LEU A 354 17.89 -8.72 -5.34
N ALA A 355 19.05 -8.34 -5.91
CA ALA A 355 19.19 -7.11 -6.68
C ALA A 355 18.24 -7.09 -7.88
N PHE A 356 18.10 -8.21 -8.59
CA PHE A 356 17.12 -8.34 -9.68
C PHE A 356 15.67 -8.28 -9.16
N ALA A 357 15.36 -8.99 -8.08
CA ALA A 357 14.04 -8.99 -7.48
C ALA A 357 13.63 -7.57 -7.04
N ILE A 358 14.53 -6.84 -6.37
CA ILE A 358 14.24 -5.48 -5.89
C ILE A 358 14.02 -4.49 -7.05
N ILE A 359 14.67 -4.69 -8.19
CA ILE A 359 14.37 -3.90 -9.39
C ILE A 359 12.90 -4.06 -9.79
N LEU A 360 12.41 -5.30 -9.88
CA LEU A 360 11.03 -5.57 -10.26
C LEU A 360 10.04 -5.01 -9.23
N PHE A 361 10.30 -5.23 -7.94
CA PHE A 361 9.46 -4.76 -6.85
C PHE A 361 9.39 -3.23 -6.79
N CYS A 362 10.54 -2.57 -6.68
CA CYS A 362 10.58 -1.10 -6.55
C CYS A 362 10.14 -0.39 -7.82
N PHE A 363 10.49 -0.92 -9.00
CA PHE A 363 10.06 -0.34 -10.27
C PHE A 363 8.53 -0.43 -10.42
N SER A 364 7.92 -1.58 -10.09
CA SER A 364 6.45 -1.70 -10.09
C SER A 364 5.79 -0.75 -9.10
N SER A 365 6.43 -0.51 -7.93
CA SER A 365 5.95 0.46 -6.95
C SER A 365 6.01 1.89 -7.47
N ILE A 366 7.10 2.32 -8.12
CA ILE A 366 7.23 3.66 -8.69
C ILE A 366 6.08 3.96 -9.68
N ILE A 367 5.79 3.01 -10.58
CA ILE A 367 4.73 3.21 -11.57
C ILE A 367 3.32 3.17 -10.97
N ALA A 368 3.10 2.34 -9.94
CA ALA A 368 1.82 2.26 -9.24
C ALA A 368 1.58 3.49 -8.35
N ASN A 369 2.57 3.93 -7.59
CA ASN A 369 2.55 5.15 -6.79
C ASN A 369 2.25 6.39 -7.63
N TYR A 370 2.85 6.48 -8.81
CA TYR A 370 2.53 7.52 -9.77
C TYR A 370 1.04 7.51 -10.12
N SER A 371 0.42 6.35 -10.32
CA SER A 371 -1.00 6.26 -10.67
C SER A 371 -1.94 6.78 -9.56
N TYR A 372 -1.57 6.55 -8.30
CA TYR A 372 -2.29 7.11 -7.16
C TYR A 372 -2.19 8.64 -7.12
N ALA A 373 -0.99 9.16 -7.29
CA ALA A 373 -0.74 10.59 -7.32
C ALA A 373 -1.39 11.27 -8.54
N GLU A 374 -1.36 10.64 -9.73
CA GLU A 374 -2.06 11.13 -10.92
C GLU A 374 -3.57 11.30 -10.67
N SER A 375 -4.22 10.33 -10.02
CA SER A 375 -5.65 10.41 -9.69
C SER A 375 -5.95 11.63 -8.82
N ASN A 376 -5.07 11.97 -7.89
CA ASN A 376 -5.22 13.13 -7.02
C ASN A 376 -4.87 14.46 -7.70
N VAL A 377 -3.92 14.49 -8.62
CA VAL A 377 -3.68 15.64 -9.48
C VAL A 377 -4.93 15.92 -10.33
N MET A 378 -5.55 14.88 -10.89
CA MET A 378 -6.78 15.01 -11.70
C MET A 378 -8.00 15.42 -10.87
N PHE A 379 -8.04 15.12 -9.57
CA PHE A 379 -9.03 15.66 -8.64
C PHE A 379 -8.88 17.18 -8.46
N LEU A 380 -7.63 17.66 -8.32
CA LEU A 380 -7.34 19.08 -8.12
C LEU A 380 -7.51 19.89 -9.40
N THR A 381 -7.12 19.35 -10.56
CA THR A 381 -7.15 20.05 -11.85
C THR A 381 -7.30 19.10 -13.03
N LYS A 382 -8.04 19.55 -14.04
CA LYS A 382 -8.18 18.83 -15.33
C LYS A 382 -7.13 19.26 -16.37
N SER A 383 -6.11 20.05 -15.99
CA SER A 383 -5.12 20.61 -16.90
C SER A 383 -4.08 19.56 -17.31
N LYS A 384 -4.01 19.25 -18.61
CA LYS A 384 -2.97 18.39 -19.19
C LYS A 384 -1.56 18.96 -19.01
N LYS A 385 -1.40 20.29 -18.97
CA LYS A 385 -0.10 20.94 -18.74
C LYS A 385 0.39 20.70 -17.32
N VAL A 386 -0.49 20.82 -16.31
CA VAL A 386 -0.14 20.53 -14.91
C VAL A 386 0.25 19.07 -14.76
N LEU A 387 -0.47 18.14 -15.38
CA LEU A 387 -0.13 16.73 -15.35
C LEU A 387 1.24 16.44 -15.98
N PHE A 388 1.58 17.12 -17.09
CA PHE A 388 2.90 16.97 -17.71
C PHE A 388 4.04 17.46 -16.79
N ILE A 389 3.87 18.65 -16.18
CA ILE A 389 4.83 19.17 -15.19
C ILE A 389 4.96 18.21 -14.00
N PHE A 390 3.84 17.71 -13.50
CA PHE A 390 3.84 16.74 -12.40
C PHE A 390 4.64 15.48 -12.73
N ARG A 391 4.50 14.93 -13.94
CA ARG A 391 5.31 13.79 -14.41
C ARG A 391 6.81 14.10 -14.34
N GLY A 392 7.20 15.28 -14.79
CA GLY A 392 8.60 15.74 -14.70
C GLY A 392 9.10 15.81 -13.25
N LEU A 393 8.28 16.33 -12.33
CA LEU A 393 8.61 16.39 -10.89
C LEU A 393 8.75 15.01 -10.26
N VAL A 394 7.87 14.07 -10.58
CA VAL A 394 7.98 12.68 -10.11
C VAL A 394 9.31 12.06 -10.56
N LEU A 395 9.66 12.19 -11.83
CA LEU A 395 10.91 11.68 -12.37
C LEU A 395 12.15 12.35 -11.74
N ALA A 396 12.08 13.65 -11.48
CA ALA A 396 13.13 14.37 -10.75
C ALA A 396 13.29 13.83 -9.32
N MET A 397 12.20 13.52 -8.62
CA MET A 397 12.24 12.95 -7.27
C MET A 397 12.76 11.51 -7.26
N VAL A 398 12.49 10.71 -8.29
CA VAL A 398 13.16 9.41 -8.49
C VAL A 398 14.65 9.57 -8.59
N MET A 399 15.15 10.55 -9.34
CA MET A 399 16.59 10.84 -9.45
C MET A 399 17.20 11.32 -8.13
N VAL A 400 16.52 12.23 -7.43
CA VAL A 400 16.95 12.71 -6.10
C VAL A 400 17.04 11.54 -5.11
N GLY A 401 16.01 10.69 -5.06
CA GLY A 401 15.98 9.50 -4.20
C GLY A 401 17.14 8.54 -4.48
N SER A 402 17.53 8.38 -5.75
CA SER A 402 18.63 7.50 -6.16
C SER A 402 19.98 7.85 -5.54
N VAL A 403 20.21 9.11 -5.18
CA VAL A 403 21.49 9.60 -4.64
C VAL A 403 21.36 10.11 -3.19
N ALA A 404 20.16 10.21 -2.65
CA ALA A 404 19.92 10.70 -1.29
C ALA A 404 20.34 9.69 -0.22
N SER A 405 20.49 10.14 1.04
CA SER A 405 20.74 9.26 2.17
C SER A 405 19.49 8.45 2.55
N LEU A 406 19.70 7.22 3.04
CA LEU A 406 18.62 6.31 3.47
C LEU A 406 17.72 6.96 4.52
N SER A 407 18.29 7.59 5.55
CA SER A 407 17.55 8.23 6.64
C SER A 407 16.65 9.37 6.15
N LEU A 408 17.13 10.21 5.23
CA LEU A 408 16.35 11.32 4.70
C LEU A 408 15.11 10.85 3.94
N VAL A 409 15.25 9.86 3.04
CA VAL A 409 14.11 9.39 2.24
C VAL A 409 13.08 8.69 3.11
N TRP A 410 13.51 7.90 4.11
CA TRP A 410 12.59 7.22 5.03
C TRP A 410 11.85 8.19 5.95
N ASN A 411 12.55 9.14 6.57
CA ASN A 411 11.92 10.13 7.45
C ASN A 411 10.93 11.02 6.70
N PHE A 412 11.24 11.38 5.45
CA PHE A 412 10.33 12.12 4.59
C PHE A 412 9.07 11.30 4.25
N ALA A 413 9.24 10.02 3.95
CA ALA A 413 8.12 9.12 3.71
C ALA A 413 7.24 8.93 4.95
N ASP A 414 7.85 8.74 6.13
CA ASP A 414 7.15 8.55 7.40
C ASP A 414 6.29 9.75 7.77
N VAL A 415 6.81 10.97 7.65
CA VAL A 415 6.03 12.19 7.92
C VAL A 415 4.88 12.33 6.91
N SER A 416 5.17 12.13 5.63
CA SER A 416 4.18 12.29 4.56
C SER A 416 3.01 11.30 4.71
N MET A 417 3.32 10.02 4.94
CA MET A 417 2.29 8.99 5.13
C MET A 417 1.49 9.19 6.42
N GLY A 418 2.15 9.62 7.50
CA GLY A 418 1.49 9.86 8.78
C GLY A 418 0.44 10.96 8.70
N LEU A 419 0.77 12.10 8.09
CA LEU A 419 -0.17 13.19 7.88
C LEU A 419 -1.35 12.76 6.99
N MET A 420 -1.06 12.02 5.91
CA MET A 420 -2.08 11.52 5.00
C MET A 420 -3.04 10.53 5.70
N ALA A 421 -2.50 9.62 6.51
CA ALA A 421 -3.28 8.63 7.26
C ALA A 421 -4.22 9.30 8.27
N LEU A 422 -3.80 10.34 8.99
CA LEU A 422 -4.66 11.07 9.93
C LEU A 422 -5.90 11.66 9.25
N VAL A 423 -5.71 12.31 8.10
CA VAL A 423 -6.82 12.90 7.34
C VAL A 423 -7.76 11.82 6.83
N ASN A 424 -7.21 10.71 6.31
CA ASN A 424 -8.01 9.61 5.79
C ASN A 424 -8.80 8.89 6.89
N ILE A 425 -8.18 8.55 8.02
CA ILE A 425 -8.87 7.86 9.12
C ILE A 425 -10.01 8.72 9.65
N ALA A 426 -9.81 10.03 9.82
CA ALA A 426 -10.89 10.92 10.21
C ALA A 426 -12.08 10.84 9.23
N ALA A 427 -11.82 10.83 7.93
CA ALA A 427 -12.87 10.75 6.91
C ALA A 427 -13.61 9.41 6.94
N ILE A 428 -12.88 8.28 7.01
CA ILE A 428 -13.54 6.95 6.99
C ILE A 428 -14.30 6.67 8.28
N VAL A 429 -13.88 7.22 9.43
CA VAL A 429 -14.66 7.15 10.67
C VAL A 429 -15.98 7.93 10.52
N MET A 430 -15.95 9.14 9.97
CA MET A 430 -17.16 9.93 9.69
C MET A 430 -18.09 9.25 8.69
N LEU A 431 -17.56 8.54 7.68
CA LEU A 431 -18.32 7.82 6.65
C LEU A 431 -18.62 6.36 7.03
N SER A 432 -18.24 5.92 8.20
CA SER A 432 -18.35 4.51 8.59
C SER A 432 -19.78 3.97 8.54
N LYS A 433 -20.81 4.80 8.84
CA LYS A 433 -22.21 4.41 8.71
C LYS A 433 -22.59 4.01 7.30
N VAL A 434 -22.13 4.79 6.27
CA VAL A 434 -22.34 4.47 4.86
C VAL A 434 -21.67 3.13 4.52
N ALA A 435 -20.40 2.97 4.93
CA ALA A 435 -19.69 1.71 4.68
C ALA A 435 -20.43 0.51 5.27
N TYR A 436 -20.89 0.62 6.54
CA TYR A 436 -21.59 -0.47 7.20
C TYR A 436 -22.93 -0.84 6.54
N SER A 437 -23.73 0.14 6.07
CA SER A 437 -24.98 -0.16 5.37
C SER A 437 -24.74 -0.91 4.07
N VAL A 438 -23.75 -0.47 3.29
CA VAL A 438 -23.35 -1.10 2.02
C VAL A 438 -22.80 -2.52 2.24
N ILE A 439 -21.98 -2.72 3.27
CA ILE A 439 -21.39 -4.02 3.60
C ILE A 439 -22.46 -4.99 4.09
N LYS A 440 -23.39 -4.49 4.90
CA LYS A 440 -24.51 -5.30 5.40
C LYS A 440 -25.43 -5.79 4.27
N ASP A 441 -25.67 -4.95 3.27
CA ASP A 441 -26.42 -5.35 2.06
C ASP A 441 -25.69 -6.49 1.33
N TYR A 442 -24.38 -6.35 1.13
CA TYR A 442 -23.56 -7.41 0.53
C TYR A 442 -23.67 -8.74 1.27
N GLU A 443 -23.51 -8.70 2.61
CA GLU A 443 -23.59 -9.91 3.43
C GLU A 443 -24.98 -10.56 3.42
N LEU A 444 -26.05 -9.76 3.40
CA LEU A 444 -27.40 -10.28 3.31
C LEU A 444 -27.66 -10.99 1.98
N GLN A 445 -27.24 -10.39 0.87
CA GLN A 445 -27.35 -11.01 -0.45
C GLN A 445 -26.52 -12.30 -0.53
N LEU A 446 -25.29 -12.29 0.02
CA LEU A 446 -24.42 -13.46 0.06
C LEU A 446 -25.05 -14.61 0.89
N LYS A 447 -25.64 -14.32 2.05
CA LYS A 447 -26.33 -15.30 2.90
C LYS A 447 -27.57 -15.87 2.23
N SER A 448 -28.24 -15.08 1.38
CA SER A 448 -29.41 -15.53 0.61
C SER A 448 -29.04 -16.34 -0.63
N GLY A 449 -27.74 -16.60 -0.87
CA GLY A 449 -27.27 -17.36 -2.03
C GLY A 449 -27.35 -16.59 -3.37
N VAL A 450 -27.60 -15.27 -3.33
CA VAL A 450 -27.70 -14.43 -4.51
C VAL A 450 -26.37 -13.77 -4.78
N THR A 451 -25.99 -13.64 -6.05
CA THR A 451 -24.80 -12.85 -6.43
C THR A 451 -25.01 -11.37 -6.03
N PRO A 452 -24.15 -10.81 -5.14
CA PRO A 452 -24.35 -9.46 -4.66
C PRO A 452 -24.30 -8.43 -5.78
N THR A 453 -25.28 -7.55 -5.83
CA THR A 453 -25.35 -6.41 -6.74
C THR A 453 -25.78 -5.16 -5.98
N PHE A 454 -25.15 -4.04 -6.27
CA PHE A 454 -25.45 -2.78 -5.59
C PHE A 454 -26.44 -1.94 -6.42
N ASP A 455 -27.53 -1.55 -5.80
CA ASP A 455 -28.54 -0.67 -6.34
C ASP A 455 -28.64 0.56 -5.44
N SER A 456 -28.16 1.70 -5.95
CA SER A 456 -28.13 2.96 -5.19
C SER A 456 -29.52 3.48 -4.79
N THR A 457 -30.59 3.04 -5.45
CA THR A 457 -31.96 3.45 -5.12
C THR A 457 -32.44 2.93 -3.77
N LYS A 458 -31.81 1.86 -3.28
CA LYS A 458 -32.12 1.26 -1.96
C LYS A 458 -31.46 2.01 -0.79
N PHE A 459 -30.60 2.99 -1.06
CA PHE A 459 -29.83 3.72 -0.08
C PHE A 459 -30.08 5.24 -0.21
N PRO A 460 -31.30 5.71 0.11
CA PRO A 460 -31.65 7.14 0.01
C PRO A 460 -30.79 8.03 0.93
N GLU A 461 -30.16 7.44 1.96
CA GLU A 461 -29.25 8.12 2.85
C GLU A 461 -27.84 8.37 2.26
N ILE A 462 -27.52 7.79 1.09
CA ILE A 462 -26.24 8.00 0.42
C ILE A 462 -26.42 9.03 -0.69
N ASP A 463 -26.05 10.26 -0.36
CA ASP A 463 -26.14 11.39 -1.27
C ASP A 463 -24.96 11.51 -2.24
N ASN A 464 -25.12 12.33 -3.29
CA ASN A 464 -24.06 12.75 -4.20
C ASN A 464 -23.34 11.63 -4.97
N LEU A 465 -24.01 10.50 -5.22
CA LEU A 465 -23.49 9.44 -6.08
C LEU A 465 -23.46 9.91 -7.55
N GLU A 466 -22.46 9.42 -8.29
CA GLU A 466 -22.38 9.68 -9.73
C GLU A 466 -23.48 8.92 -10.47
N GLY A 467 -24.30 9.64 -11.22
CA GLY A 467 -25.42 9.07 -11.94
C GLY A 467 -25.01 7.99 -12.94
N GLY A 468 -25.76 6.89 -12.99
CA GLY A 468 -25.58 5.80 -13.97
C GLY A 468 -24.43 4.83 -13.69
N ILE A 469 -23.69 4.96 -12.58
CA ILE A 469 -22.66 3.96 -12.19
C ILE A 469 -23.31 2.76 -11.51
N TRP A 470 -24.17 3.00 -10.52
CA TRP A 470 -24.76 1.99 -9.64
C TRP A 470 -26.26 1.76 -9.86
N VAL A 471 -26.78 2.03 -11.07
CA VAL A 471 -28.17 1.77 -11.44
C VAL A 471 -28.31 0.40 -12.10
N ASN A 472 -29.33 -0.34 -11.72
CA ASN A 472 -29.63 -1.65 -12.29
C ASN A 472 -29.86 -1.56 -13.81
N LYS A 473 -29.17 -2.37 -14.62
CA LYS A 473 -29.32 -2.36 -16.09
C LYS A 473 -30.75 -2.52 -16.57
N ASN A 474 -31.60 -3.22 -15.81
CA ASN A 474 -33.02 -3.42 -16.12
C ASN A 474 -33.88 -2.14 -16.03
N GLN A 475 -33.44 -1.11 -15.29
CA GLN A 475 -34.11 0.19 -15.28
C GLN A 475 -33.68 1.12 -16.43
N LYS A 476 -32.50 0.88 -17.03
CA LYS A 476 -32.08 1.65 -18.23
C LYS A 476 -32.94 1.32 -19.44
N THR A 477 -33.35 0.06 -19.62
CA THR A 477 -34.25 -0.36 -20.69
C THR A 477 -35.66 0.22 -20.50
N ALA A 478 -36.16 0.28 -19.27
CA ALA A 478 -37.46 0.83 -18.97
C ALA A 478 -37.56 2.39 -19.17
N LYS A 479 -36.48 3.13 -18.83
CA LYS A 479 -36.43 4.57 -19.08
C LYS A 479 -36.23 4.93 -20.55
N SER A 480 -35.42 4.17 -21.28
CA SER A 480 -35.22 4.35 -22.71
C SER A 480 -36.51 4.07 -23.53
N SER A 481 -37.34 3.12 -23.08
CA SER A 481 -38.65 2.84 -23.69
C SER A 481 -39.75 3.83 -23.27
N ALA A 482 -39.56 4.57 -22.16
CA ALA A 482 -40.50 5.62 -21.74
C ALA A 482 -40.20 7.02 -22.33
N GLU A 483 -38.99 7.26 -22.82
CA GLU A 483 -38.57 8.48 -23.50
C GLU A 483 -38.78 8.40 -25.04
N THR A 484 -39.15 7.21 -25.56
CA THR A 484 -39.42 6.97 -26.98
C THR A 484 -40.93 6.81 -27.29
N ASN A 485 -41.80 6.93 -26.32
CA ASN A 485 -43.25 7.05 -26.45
C ASN A 485 -43.71 8.46 -26.03
#